data_10de27066b1ed356f78b93be65993c33
#
_entry.id   10de27066b1ed356f78b93be65993c33
#
_cell.length_a   1.000
_cell.length_b   1.000
_cell.length_c   1.000
_cell.angle_alpha   90.00
_cell.angle_beta   90.00
_cell.angle_gamma   90.00
#
_symmetry.space_group_name_H-M   'P 1'
#
loop_
_entity.id
_entity.type
_entity.pdbx_description
1 polymer ?
#
loop_
_entity_poly.entity_id
_entity_poly.type
_entity_poly.pdbx_seq_one_letter_code
_entity_poly.pdbx_strand_id
1 'polypeptide(L)'
;MFGCLVGSEMCIRDRISSELENYKKENPEEVVAPFAVNQICHSSNDRLEHDVDVCVKHKVPMVITSLRAPKFVVDSIHSYGGVVMHDVINVRHAKKAVDEGADGLILVCAGAGGHAGTLSPFALVREVREFFDGPIALSGSISEGSSVLSAQALGADYAYIGTRFIATKEANASPGYKKMIVDSSANDIMYSPTFTGVHGNYLKPSVVNAGLDPDNLPHADKNDMNFGSSGLSGDNSKKAWKDIWGSGQGIGSIKEITSVKDTVDKLVSEYVTSKQRLDKIS
;
A
#
# COMPACT_ATOMS: atom_id res chain seq x y z
N MET A 1 -12.24 5.41 -0.10
CA MET A 1 -10.98 4.90 -0.70
C MET A 1 -9.87 5.84 -0.28
N PHE A 2 -8.80 5.35 0.32
CA PHE A 2 -7.68 6.18 0.75
C PHE A 2 -6.62 6.17 -0.35
N GLY A 3 -6.30 7.34 -0.90
CA GLY A 3 -5.11 7.51 -1.73
C GLY A 3 -3.88 7.63 -0.82
N CYS A 4 -2.85 6.83 -1.06
CA CYS A 4 -1.57 6.96 -0.37
C CYS A 4 -0.57 7.68 -1.27
N LEU A 5 0.03 8.73 -0.77
CA LEU A 5 1.09 9.48 -1.45
C LEU A 5 2.43 9.17 -0.79
N VAL A 6 3.43 8.88 -1.61
CA VAL A 6 4.82 8.74 -1.17
C VAL A 6 5.55 10.04 -1.52
N GLY A 7 5.99 10.74 -0.49
CA GLY A 7 6.63 12.04 -0.62
C GLY A 7 5.62 13.20 -0.57
N SER A 8 5.89 14.17 0.29
CA SER A 8 5.03 15.33 0.54
C SER A 8 5.46 16.50 -0.31
N GLU A 9 5.29 16.45 -1.64
CA GLU A 9 5.38 17.68 -2.41
C GLU A 9 4.18 18.57 -2.11
N MET A 10 4.44 19.75 -1.57
CA MET A 10 3.45 20.73 -1.11
C MET A 10 2.34 20.99 -2.14
N CYS A 11 2.69 21.08 -3.42
CA CYS A 11 1.74 21.34 -4.51
C CYS A 11 0.73 20.20 -4.74
N ILE A 12 1.14 18.94 -4.60
CA ILE A 12 0.26 17.78 -4.83
C ILE A 12 -0.80 17.71 -3.75
N ARG A 13 -0.41 17.89 -2.50
CA ARG A 13 -1.32 17.85 -1.36
C ARG A 13 -2.33 18.99 -1.38
N ASP A 14 -1.88 20.23 -1.63
CA ASP A 14 -2.77 21.39 -1.70
C ASP A 14 -3.79 21.23 -2.83
N ARG A 15 -3.36 20.64 -3.96
CA ARG A 15 -4.27 20.29 -5.05
C ARG A 15 -5.30 19.25 -4.62
N ILE A 16 -4.87 18.17 -3.95
CA ILE A 16 -5.80 17.12 -3.49
C ILE A 16 -6.81 17.70 -2.51
N SER A 17 -6.36 18.49 -1.52
CA SER A 17 -7.27 19.12 -0.56
C SER A 17 -8.29 20.01 -1.25
N SER A 18 -7.84 20.85 -2.19
CA SER A 18 -8.73 21.75 -2.95
C SER A 18 -9.71 20.97 -3.84
N GLU A 19 -9.26 19.90 -4.50
CA GLU A 19 -10.14 19.07 -5.33
C GLU A 19 -11.20 18.35 -4.47
N LEU A 20 -10.81 17.79 -3.30
CA LEU A 20 -11.75 17.17 -2.38
C LEU A 20 -12.77 18.15 -1.79
N GLU A 21 -12.34 19.37 -1.44
CA GLU A 21 -13.23 20.42 -0.97
C GLU A 21 -14.22 20.87 -2.05
N ASN A 22 -13.75 21.04 -3.29
CA ASN A 22 -14.61 21.41 -4.40
C ASN A 22 -15.62 20.30 -4.70
N TYR A 23 -15.17 19.05 -4.74
CA TYR A 23 -16.08 17.91 -4.94
C TYR A 23 -17.17 17.85 -3.86
N LYS A 24 -16.80 18.08 -2.58
CA LYS A 24 -17.76 18.12 -1.48
C LYS A 24 -18.77 19.27 -1.60
N LYS A 25 -18.33 20.43 -2.10
CA LYS A 25 -19.24 21.57 -2.35
C LYS A 25 -20.25 21.28 -3.46
N GLU A 26 -19.78 20.58 -4.51
CA GLU A 26 -20.62 20.20 -5.66
C GLU A 26 -21.54 19.02 -5.34
N ASN A 27 -21.14 18.14 -4.39
CA ASN A 27 -21.85 16.92 -3.99
C ASN A 27 -22.01 16.85 -2.47
N PRO A 28 -22.83 17.72 -1.85
CA PRO A 28 -22.90 17.87 -0.40
C PRO A 28 -23.42 16.63 0.33
N GLU A 29 -24.21 15.81 -0.34
CA GLU A 29 -24.76 14.55 0.21
C GLU A 29 -23.79 13.37 0.13
N GLU A 30 -22.67 13.51 -0.59
CA GLU A 30 -21.70 12.42 -0.73
C GLU A 30 -20.63 12.47 0.34
N VAL A 31 -20.18 11.29 0.76
CA VAL A 31 -19.09 11.13 1.72
C VAL A 31 -17.75 11.21 0.98
N VAL A 32 -17.00 12.26 1.29
CA VAL A 32 -15.65 12.44 0.75
C VAL A 32 -14.64 11.85 1.74
N ALA A 33 -13.98 10.77 1.35
CA ALA A 33 -12.96 10.14 2.16
C ALA A 33 -11.68 11.00 2.27
N PRO A 34 -11.02 11.05 3.43
CA PRO A 34 -9.73 11.72 3.57
C PRO A 34 -8.63 11.00 2.79
N PHE A 35 -7.56 11.72 2.49
CA PHE A 35 -6.34 11.13 1.96
C PHE A 35 -5.34 10.81 3.07
N ALA A 36 -4.38 9.93 2.77
CA ALA A 36 -3.28 9.61 3.65
C ALA A 36 -1.93 9.87 2.96
N VAL A 37 -0.91 10.23 3.77
CA VAL A 37 0.47 10.38 3.32
C VAL A 37 1.30 9.27 3.93
N ASN A 38 2.09 8.55 3.10
CA ASN A 38 2.99 7.51 3.59
C ASN A 38 4.37 8.08 3.92
N GLN A 39 4.88 7.74 5.10
CA GLN A 39 6.20 8.10 5.58
C GLN A 39 7.06 6.84 5.79
N ILE A 40 8.19 6.78 5.08
CA ILE A 40 9.18 5.71 5.28
C ILE A 40 10.03 6.06 6.50
N CYS A 41 9.75 5.41 7.62
CA CYS A 41 10.41 5.64 8.90
C CYS A 41 11.69 4.78 9.02
N HIS A 42 12.71 5.14 8.27
CA HIS A 42 14.02 4.47 8.30
C HIS A 42 15.14 5.48 8.58
N SER A 43 16.22 5.04 9.24
CA SER A 43 17.37 5.91 9.60
C SER A 43 18.10 6.50 8.39
N SER A 44 17.97 5.89 7.20
CA SER A 44 18.52 6.40 5.95
C SER A 44 17.61 7.43 5.25
N ASN A 45 16.39 7.65 5.75
CA ASN A 45 15.51 8.68 5.20
C ASN A 45 15.84 10.02 5.89
N ASP A 46 16.70 10.80 5.27
CA ASP A 46 17.15 12.11 5.72
C ASP A 46 16.08 13.21 5.65
N ARG A 47 14.95 12.92 5.00
CA ARG A 47 13.81 13.85 4.85
C ARG A 47 12.71 13.64 5.89
N LEU A 48 12.75 12.57 6.69
CA LEU A 48 11.63 12.15 7.52
C LEU A 48 11.11 13.27 8.44
N GLU A 49 11.98 13.95 9.16
CA GLU A 49 11.60 15.03 10.07
C GLU A 49 10.94 16.18 9.31
N HIS A 50 11.57 16.64 8.22
CA HIS A 50 11.01 17.68 7.37
C HIS A 50 9.63 17.30 6.82
N ASP A 51 9.48 16.08 6.33
CA ASP A 51 8.22 15.62 5.74
C ASP A 51 7.11 15.47 6.80
N VAL A 52 7.46 15.09 8.04
CA VAL A 52 6.55 15.10 9.19
C VAL A 52 6.12 16.52 9.55
N ASP A 53 7.06 17.47 9.61
CA ASP A 53 6.74 18.89 9.87
C ASP A 53 5.77 19.45 8.81
N VAL A 54 5.95 19.07 7.55
CA VAL A 54 5.03 19.41 6.47
C VAL A 54 3.64 18.79 6.71
N CYS A 55 3.56 17.54 7.15
CA CYS A 55 2.27 16.91 7.50
C CYS A 55 1.58 17.65 8.65
N VAL A 56 2.32 18.04 9.70
CA VAL A 56 1.79 18.82 10.82
C VAL A 56 1.31 20.19 10.38
N LYS A 57 2.14 20.94 9.65
CA LYS A 57 1.79 22.28 9.13
C LYS A 57 0.48 22.28 8.36
N HIS A 58 0.22 21.24 7.59
CA HIS A 58 -0.96 21.16 6.73
C HIS A 58 -2.06 20.26 7.29
N LYS A 59 -1.92 19.80 8.53
CA LYS A 59 -2.90 18.97 9.23
C LYS A 59 -3.38 17.80 8.38
N VAL A 60 -2.43 17.03 7.82
CA VAL A 60 -2.75 15.85 6.99
C VAL A 60 -3.65 14.91 7.78
N PRO A 61 -4.83 14.53 7.29
CA PRO A 61 -5.81 13.79 8.08
C PRO A 61 -5.31 12.45 8.60
N MET A 62 -4.50 11.74 7.79
CA MET A 62 -3.96 10.44 8.12
C MET A 62 -2.52 10.32 7.62
N VAL A 63 -1.65 9.76 8.46
CA VAL A 63 -0.28 9.39 8.07
C VAL A 63 -0.12 7.88 8.19
N ILE A 64 0.46 7.26 7.17
CA ILE A 64 0.86 5.86 7.20
C ILE A 64 2.36 5.81 7.46
N THR A 65 2.80 5.06 8.46
CA THR A 65 4.21 4.85 8.75
C THR A 65 4.63 3.44 8.32
N SER A 66 5.78 3.34 7.65
CA SER A 66 6.31 2.07 7.13
C SER A 66 7.70 1.78 7.71
N LEU A 67 8.06 0.50 7.86
CA LEU A 67 9.31 -0.06 8.40
C LEU A 67 9.49 0.08 9.91
N ARG A 68 9.35 1.26 10.48
CA ARG A 68 9.37 1.52 11.92
C ARG A 68 8.17 2.37 12.30
N ALA A 69 7.67 2.22 13.53
CA ALA A 69 6.67 3.08 14.14
C ALA A 69 7.37 4.01 15.14
N PRO A 70 7.96 5.14 14.71
CA PRO A 70 8.65 6.02 15.61
C PRO A 70 7.65 6.88 16.39
N LYS A 71 7.73 6.82 17.71
CA LYS A 71 6.84 7.57 18.60
C LYS A 71 6.76 9.06 18.27
N PHE A 72 7.88 9.69 17.84
CA PHE A 72 7.88 11.11 17.51
C PHE A 72 6.94 11.46 16.34
N VAL A 73 6.78 10.56 15.35
CA VAL A 73 5.84 10.77 14.25
C VAL A 73 4.41 10.69 14.77
N VAL A 74 4.12 9.68 15.60
CA VAL A 74 2.79 9.52 16.23
C VAL A 74 2.44 10.76 17.04
N ASP A 75 3.32 11.19 17.97
CA ASP A 75 3.10 12.37 18.80
C ASP A 75 2.90 13.65 17.97
N SER A 76 3.67 13.82 16.88
CA SER A 76 3.56 14.97 15.99
C SER A 76 2.21 15.00 15.28
N ILE A 77 1.74 13.87 14.76
CA ILE A 77 0.46 13.78 14.05
C ILE A 77 -0.72 13.91 15.02
N HIS A 78 -0.63 13.33 16.21
CA HIS A 78 -1.65 13.47 17.25
C HIS A 78 -1.75 14.91 17.78
N SER A 79 -0.70 15.73 17.69
CA SER A 79 -0.70 17.12 18.18
C SER A 79 -1.80 18.00 17.57
N TYR A 80 -2.28 17.64 16.37
CA TYR A 80 -3.35 18.35 15.68
C TYR A 80 -4.62 17.49 15.44
N GLY A 81 -4.69 16.28 16.01
CA GLY A 81 -5.81 15.35 15.86
C GLY A 81 -5.79 14.49 14.58
N GLY A 82 -4.63 14.36 13.94
CA GLY A 82 -4.44 13.43 12.82
C GLY A 82 -4.37 11.98 13.30
N VAL A 83 -4.54 11.03 12.38
CA VAL A 83 -4.55 9.59 12.63
C VAL A 83 -3.28 8.95 12.08
N VAL A 84 -2.69 8.00 12.81
CA VAL A 84 -1.53 7.24 12.36
C VAL A 84 -1.87 5.76 12.18
N MET A 85 -1.71 5.25 10.95
CA MET A 85 -1.71 3.82 10.68
C MET A 85 -0.31 3.31 10.43
N HIS A 86 0.01 2.07 10.83
CA HIS A 86 1.34 1.49 10.65
C HIS A 86 1.32 0.18 9.87
N ASP A 87 2.24 0.07 8.89
CA ASP A 87 2.44 -1.15 8.12
C ASP A 87 3.13 -2.23 8.96
N VAL A 88 2.50 -3.40 9.08
CA VAL A 88 3.05 -4.53 9.83
C VAL A 88 2.98 -5.82 9.03
N ILE A 89 3.96 -6.70 9.24
CA ILE A 89 4.08 -8.00 8.55
C ILE A 89 3.99 -9.20 9.51
N ASN A 90 3.93 -8.96 10.82
CA ASN A 90 3.84 -9.99 11.85
C ASN A 90 3.35 -9.42 13.19
N VAL A 91 2.98 -10.29 14.12
CA VAL A 91 2.46 -9.93 15.46
C VAL A 91 3.44 -9.08 16.27
N ARG A 92 4.75 -9.38 16.21
CA ARG A 92 5.76 -8.60 16.96
C ARG A 92 5.79 -7.15 16.50
N HIS A 93 5.71 -6.92 15.19
CA HIS A 93 5.66 -5.56 14.64
C HIS A 93 4.33 -4.88 14.99
N ALA A 94 3.21 -5.60 14.94
CA ALA A 94 1.91 -5.09 15.33
C ALA A 94 1.88 -4.62 16.79
N LYS A 95 2.33 -5.45 17.73
CA LYS A 95 2.43 -5.08 19.15
C LYS A 95 3.29 -3.84 19.36
N LYS A 96 4.47 -3.80 18.71
CA LYS A 96 5.34 -2.64 18.82
C LYS A 96 4.68 -1.37 18.26
N ALA A 97 3.97 -1.43 17.16
CA ALA A 97 3.27 -0.28 16.59
C ALA A 97 2.19 0.25 17.55
N VAL A 98 1.43 -0.65 18.17
CA VAL A 98 0.43 -0.30 19.19
C VAL A 98 1.09 0.33 20.42
N ASP A 99 2.19 -0.24 20.91
CA ASP A 99 2.95 0.29 22.04
C ASP A 99 3.51 1.71 21.78
N GLU A 100 3.85 2.02 20.52
CA GLU A 100 4.31 3.34 20.09
C GLU A 100 3.14 4.32 19.81
N GLY A 101 1.89 3.87 19.94
CA GLY A 101 0.69 4.68 19.88
C GLY A 101 0.02 4.78 18.49
N ALA A 102 0.30 3.88 17.57
CA ALA A 102 -0.43 3.84 16.28
C ALA A 102 -1.93 3.59 16.52
N ASP A 103 -2.79 4.37 15.85
CA ASP A 103 -4.25 4.29 15.96
C ASP A 103 -4.81 3.08 15.21
N GLY A 104 -4.12 2.65 14.14
CA GLY A 104 -4.54 1.53 13.32
C GLY A 104 -3.36 0.79 12.69
N LEU A 105 -3.64 -0.40 12.18
CA LEU A 105 -2.64 -1.26 11.57
C LEU A 105 -2.99 -1.57 10.11
N ILE A 106 -1.96 -1.59 9.26
CA ILE A 106 -2.07 -2.13 7.90
C ILE A 106 -1.33 -3.46 7.89
N LEU A 107 -2.08 -4.57 7.79
CA LEU A 107 -1.49 -5.90 7.77
C LEU A 107 -1.03 -6.22 6.35
N VAL A 108 0.27 -6.15 6.11
CA VAL A 108 0.87 -6.38 4.79
C VAL A 108 1.22 -7.87 4.67
N CYS A 109 0.25 -8.65 4.23
CA CYS A 109 0.30 -10.10 4.17
C CYS A 109 0.96 -10.63 2.89
N ALA A 110 1.07 -11.95 2.81
CA ALA A 110 1.53 -12.65 1.61
C ALA A 110 0.73 -12.19 0.38
N GLY A 111 1.45 -11.93 -0.72
CA GLY A 111 0.85 -11.50 -1.98
C GLY A 111 0.55 -10.00 -2.09
N ALA A 112 0.90 -9.18 -1.11
CA ALA A 112 0.88 -7.73 -1.28
C ALA A 112 1.98 -7.29 -2.26
N GLY A 113 1.71 -6.28 -3.11
CA GLY A 113 2.69 -5.74 -4.06
C GLY A 113 3.71 -4.83 -3.38
N GLY A 114 4.96 -4.84 -3.88
CA GLY A 114 6.08 -4.16 -3.23
C GLY A 114 6.51 -4.87 -1.95
N HIS A 115 7.03 -4.14 -0.96
CA HIS A 115 7.47 -4.74 0.31
C HIS A 115 6.32 -5.45 1.00
N ALA A 116 6.51 -6.71 1.37
CA ALA A 116 5.46 -7.55 1.91
C ALA A 116 5.99 -8.59 2.90
N GLY A 117 5.10 -9.04 3.80
CA GLY A 117 5.31 -10.22 4.62
C GLY A 117 4.99 -11.52 3.89
N THR A 118 5.23 -12.62 4.59
CA THR A 118 4.96 -13.99 4.10
C THR A 118 3.79 -14.64 4.80
N LEU A 119 3.23 -14.01 5.83
CA LEU A 119 2.13 -14.58 6.59
C LEU A 119 0.82 -14.50 5.80
N SER A 120 0.05 -15.58 5.91
CA SER A 120 -1.30 -15.62 5.36
C SER A 120 -2.20 -14.61 6.08
N PRO A 121 -3.10 -13.89 5.37
CA PRO A 121 -4.09 -13.02 6.01
C PRO A 121 -4.99 -13.78 6.99
N PHE A 122 -5.32 -15.03 6.70
CA PHE A 122 -6.13 -15.89 7.57
C PHE A 122 -5.49 -16.14 8.94
N ALA A 123 -4.17 -16.17 9.02
CA ALA A 123 -3.45 -16.29 10.28
C ALA A 123 -3.25 -14.93 10.96
N LEU A 124 -2.63 -13.98 10.25
CA LEU A 124 -2.19 -12.72 10.87
C LEU A 124 -3.35 -11.88 11.41
N VAL A 125 -4.48 -11.77 10.69
CA VAL A 125 -5.63 -10.99 11.16
C VAL A 125 -6.15 -11.53 12.49
N ARG A 126 -6.28 -12.86 12.60
CA ARG A 126 -6.78 -13.51 13.82
C ARG A 126 -5.86 -13.28 15.01
N GLU A 127 -4.54 -13.47 14.81
CA GLU A 127 -3.56 -13.27 15.88
C GLU A 127 -3.49 -11.79 16.33
N VAL A 128 -3.63 -10.84 15.42
CA VAL A 128 -3.64 -9.41 15.75
C VAL A 128 -4.92 -9.04 16.50
N ARG A 129 -6.07 -9.57 16.12
CA ARG A 129 -7.35 -9.33 16.80
C ARG A 129 -7.43 -9.87 18.23
N GLU A 130 -6.50 -10.75 18.63
CA GLU A 130 -6.43 -11.21 20.03
C GLU A 130 -6.02 -10.10 21.03
N PHE A 131 -5.36 -9.03 20.54
CA PHE A 131 -4.86 -7.96 21.41
C PHE A 131 -5.15 -6.54 20.88
N PHE A 132 -5.73 -6.40 19.69
CA PHE A 132 -5.95 -5.09 19.09
C PHE A 132 -7.37 -4.97 18.51
N ASP A 133 -8.17 -4.09 19.10
CA ASP A 133 -9.56 -3.80 18.69
C ASP A 133 -9.67 -2.57 17.77
N GLY A 134 -8.58 -1.84 17.55
CA GLY A 134 -8.53 -0.68 16.67
C GLY A 134 -8.65 -1.02 15.18
N PRO A 135 -8.64 -0.01 14.30
CA PRO A 135 -8.81 -0.18 12.87
C PRO A 135 -7.73 -1.06 12.24
N ILE A 136 -8.13 -2.05 11.46
CA ILE A 136 -7.24 -2.91 10.66
C ILE A 136 -7.57 -2.77 9.18
N ALA A 137 -6.57 -2.40 8.37
CA ALA A 137 -6.62 -2.50 6.93
C ALA A 137 -5.82 -3.74 6.47
N LEU A 138 -6.45 -4.62 5.70
CA LEU A 138 -5.79 -5.82 5.19
C LEU A 138 -5.25 -5.57 3.79
N SER A 139 -3.96 -5.86 3.60
CA SER A 139 -3.28 -5.83 2.30
C SER A 139 -2.76 -7.22 1.94
N GLY A 140 -2.90 -7.59 0.68
CA GLY A 140 -2.40 -8.84 0.11
C GLY A 140 -3.42 -9.51 -0.81
N SER A 141 -3.10 -9.58 -2.09
CA SER A 141 -3.89 -10.24 -3.13
C SER A 141 -5.35 -9.77 -3.28
N ILE A 142 -5.66 -8.55 -2.83
CA ILE A 142 -7.01 -7.98 -2.92
C ILE A 142 -7.14 -7.18 -4.22
N SER A 143 -8.01 -7.62 -5.13
CA SER A 143 -8.22 -6.99 -6.44
C SER A 143 -9.66 -7.10 -6.95
N GLU A 144 -10.54 -7.78 -6.21
CA GLU A 144 -11.95 -8.00 -6.52
C GLU A 144 -12.82 -7.73 -5.29
N GLY A 145 -14.12 -7.46 -5.50
CA GLY A 145 -15.07 -7.23 -4.41
C GLY A 145 -15.27 -8.45 -3.50
N SER A 146 -15.12 -9.66 -4.02
CA SER A 146 -15.11 -10.90 -3.24
C SER A 146 -13.96 -10.95 -2.23
N SER A 147 -12.77 -10.44 -2.61
CA SER A 147 -11.61 -10.35 -1.73
C SER A 147 -11.81 -9.28 -0.64
N VAL A 148 -12.51 -8.19 -0.95
CA VAL A 148 -12.91 -7.17 0.05
C VAL A 148 -13.86 -7.78 1.09
N LEU A 149 -14.86 -8.53 0.65
CA LEU A 149 -15.78 -9.25 1.56
C LEU A 149 -15.01 -10.27 2.43
N SER A 150 -14.04 -10.97 1.84
CA SER A 150 -13.20 -11.92 2.58
C SER A 150 -12.36 -11.22 3.65
N ALA A 151 -11.80 -10.05 3.36
CA ALA A 151 -11.06 -9.26 4.34
C ALA A 151 -11.93 -8.90 5.56
N GLN A 152 -13.17 -8.46 5.32
CA GLN A 152 -14.13 -8.18 6.39
C GLN A 152 -14.52 -9.44 7.17
N ALA A 153 -14.76 -10.56 6.50
CA ALA A 153 -15.08 -11.83 7.15
C ALA A 153 -13.94 -12.35 8.04
N LEU A 154 -12.69 -12.04 7.72
CA LEU A 154 -11.53 -12.32 8.56
C LEU A 154 -11.45 -11.45 9.81
N GLY A 155 -12.10 -10.28 9.82
CA GLY A 155 -12.10 -9.33 10.92
C GLY A 155 -11.32 -8.03 10.63
N ALA A 156 -10.95 -7.76 9.39
CA ALA A 156 -10.41 -6.46 8.98
C ALA A 156 -11.54 -5.45 8.74
N ASP A 157 -11.31 -4.18 9.04
CA ASP A 157 -12.28 -3.10 8.82
C ASP A 157 -12.19 -2.55 7.39
N TYR A 158 -10.99 -2.61 6.80
CA TYR A 158 -10.69 -2.05 5.47
C TYR A 158 -9.88 -3.02 4.63
N ALA A 159 -10.02 -2.89 3.31
CA ALA A 159 -9.14 -3.52 2.32
C ALA A 159 -8.16 -2.47 1.76
N TYR A 160 -6.86 -2.78 1.79
CA TYR A 160 -5.79 -1.94 1.25
C TYR A 160 -5.37 -2.45 -0.12
N ILE A 161 -5.74 -1.73 -1.18
CA ILE A 161 -5.64 -2.18 -2.56
C ILE A 161 -4.70 -1.26 -3.34
N GLY A 162 -3.60 -1.82 -3.88
CA GLY A 162 -2.63 -1.08 -4.70
C GLY A 162 -2.68 -1.47 -6.18
N THR A 163 -2.28 -2.69 -6.51
CA THR A 163 -2.04 -3.16 -7.88
C THR A 163 -3.23 -2.93 -8.83
N ARG A 164 -4.46 -3.14 -8.36
CA ARG A 164 -5.67 -2.91 -9.15
C ARG A 164 -5.78 -1.48 -9.66
N PHE A 165 -5.37 -0.50 -8.84
CA PHE A 165 -5.42 0.92 -9.20
C PHE A 165 -4.26 1.40 -10.05
N ILE A 166 -3.14 0.65 -10.14
CA ILE A 166 -2.08 0.92 -11.11
C ILE A 166 -2.61 0.74 -12.53
N ALA A 167 -3.46 -0.28 -12.75
CA ALA A 167 -4.11 -0.55 -14.04
C ALA A 167 -5.36 0.31 -14.27
N THR A 168 -5.30 1.60 -13.93
CA THR A 168 -6.36 2.57 -14.24
C THR A 168 -5.87 3.65 -15.20
N LYS A 169 -6.80 4.31 -15.91
CA LYS A 169 -6.48 5.37 -16.86
C LYS A 169 -5.80 6.55 -16.17
N GLU A 170 -6.25 6.87 -14.96
CA GLU A 170 -5.81 8.02 -14.16
C GLU A 170 -4.46 7.81 -13.48
N ALA A 171 -4.04 6.55 -13.25
CA ALA A 171 -2.75 6.28 -12.64
C ALA A 171 -1.59 6.79 -13.50
N ASN A 172 -0.62 7.47 -12.89
CA ASN A 172 0.59 7.95 -13.56
C ASN A 172 1.65 6.84 -13.71
N ALA A 173 1.22 5.62 -14.05
CA ALA A 173 2.09 4.50 -14.36
C ALA A 173 2.33 4.44 -15.88
N SER A 174 3.53 3.96 -16.29
CA SER A 174 3.84 3.82 -17.71
C SER A 174 2.85 2.87 -18.40
N PRO A 175 2.54 3.09 -19.69
CA PRO A 175 1.67 2.18 -20.45
C PRO A 175 2.16 0.72 -20.43
N GLY A 176 3.49 0.52 -20.46
CA GLY A 176 4.10 -0.82 -20.36
C GLY A 176 3.81 -1.50 -19.04
N TYR A 177 3.87 -0.76 -17.92
CA TYR A 177 3.54 -1.29 -16.59
C TYR A 177 2.06 -1.71 -16.51
N LYS A 178 1.16 -0.83 -16.91
CA LYS A 178 -0.29 -1.13 -16.92
C LYS A 178 -0.60 -2.36 -17.78
N LYS A 179 0.01 -2.43 -18.97
CA LYS A 179 -0.16 -3.59 -19.86
C LYS A 179 0.38 -4.87 -19.24
N MET A 180 1.57 -4.83 -18.65
CA MET A 180 2.17 -6.00 -17.99
C MET A 180 1.31 -6.50 -16.84
N ILE A 181 0.65 -5.62 -16.07
CA ILE A 181 -0.32 -6.02 -15.05
C ILE A 181 -1.48 -6.83 -15.66
N VAL A 182 -2.04 -6.37 -16.77
CA VAL A 182 -3.18 -7.03 -17.43
C VAL A 182 -2.80 -8.37 -18.05
N ASP A 183 -1.57 -8.47 -18.57
CA ASP A 183 -1.08 -9.66 -19.26
C ASP A 183 -0.55 -10.76 -18.32
N SER A 184 -0.34 -10.43 -17.03
CA SER A 184 0.32 -11.34 -16.08
C SER A 184 -0.67 -12.06 -15.15
N SER A 185 -0.15 -13.07 -14.48
CA SER A 185 -0.85 -13.90 -13.50
C SER A 185 -0.09 -13.95 -12.17
N ALA A 186 -0.66 -14.60 -11.15
CA ALA A 186 -0.01 -14.78 -9.84
C ALA A 186 1.36 -15.49 -9.96
N ASN A 187 1.53 -16.39 -10.95
CA ASN A 187 2.79 -17.11 -11.19
C ASN A 187 3.92 -16.20 -11.71
N ASP A 188 3.54 -15.03 -12.25
CA ASP A 188 4.50 -14.04 -12.74
C ASP A 188 4.98 -13.09 -11.63
N ILE A 189 4.54 -13.30 -10.40
CA ILE A 189 5.01 -12.57 -9.23
C ILE A 189 6.12 -13.34 -8.53
N MET A 190 7.24 -12.67 -8.30
CA MET A 190 8.37 -13.19 -7.52
C MET A 190 8.53 -12.42 -6.22
N TYR A 191 9.01 -13.10 -5.18
CA TYR A 191 9.30 -12.50 -3.88
C TYR A 191 10.80 -12.48 -3.64
N SER A 192 11.40 -11.29 -3.57
CA SER A 192 12.86 -11.15 -3.49
C SER A 192 13.28 -9.90 -2.71
N PRO A 193 14.39 -9.94 -1.96
CA PRO A 193 15.00 -8.77 -1.34
C PRO A 193 15.99 -8.03 -2.26
N THR A 194 16.31 -8.57 -3.44
CA THR A 194 17.43 -8.16 -4.29
C THR A 194 17.44 -6.66 -4.63
N PHE A 195 16.25 -6.07 -4.81
CA PHE A 195 16.16 -4.72 -5.37
C PHE A 195 16.24 -3.61 -4.33
N THR A 196 15.94 -3.91 -3.07
CA THR A 196 15.82 -2.90 -2.00
C THR A 196 16.43 -3.31 -0.68
N GLY A 197 16.99 -4.51 -0.57
CA GLY A 197 17.39 -5.11 0.70
C GLY A 197 16.22 -5.58 1.57
N VAL A 198 14.98 -5.24 1.20
CA VAL A 198 13.74 -5.68 1.87
C VAL A 198 12.96 -6.58 0.92
N HIS A 199 12.45 -7.69 1.44
CA HIS A 199 11.65 -8.61 0.64
C HIS A 199 10.38 -7.93 0.12
N GLY A 200 10.14 -8.10 -1.18
CA GLY A 200 8.96 -7.56 -1.87
C GLY A 200 8.54 -8.41 -3.06
N ASN A 201 7.31 -8.17 -3.51
CA ASN A 201 6.73 -8.83 -4.66
C ASN A 201 6.88 -7.97 -5.92
N TYR A 202 7.46 -8.57 -6.97
CA TYR A 202 7.80 -7.92 -8.23
C TYR A 202 7.32 -8.76 -9.42
N LEU A 203 7.05 -8.08 -10.54
CA LEU A 203 6.71 -8.71 -11.81
C LEU A 203 7.94 -9.33 -12.47
N LYS A 204 7.99 -10.66 -12.59
CA LYS A 204 9.08 -11.38 -13.28
C LYS A 204 9.35 -10.83 -14.69
N PRO A 205 8.34 -10.56 -15.54
CA PRO A 205 8.60 -9.99 -16.86
C PRO A 205 9.33 -8.64 -16.83
N SER A 206 9.11 -7.82 -15.80
CA SER A 206 9.86 -6.55 -15.67
C SER A 206 11.32 -6.77 -15.30
N VAL A 207 11.60 -7.81 -14.50
CA VAL A 207 12.97 -8.23 -14.14
C VAL A 207 13.71 -8.73 -15.38
N VAL A 208 13.06 -9.55 -16.19
CA VAL A 208 13.60 -10.04 -17.48
C VAL A 208 13.88 -8.88 -18.44
N ASN A 209 12.93 -7.95 -18.57
CA ASN A 209 13.10 -6.76 -19.41
C ASN A 209 14.27 -5.85 -18.94
N ALA A 210 14.58 -5.86 -17.66
CA ALA A 210 15.74 -5.17 -17.10
C ALA A 210 17.08 -5.93 -17.32
N GLY A 211 17.04 -7.08 -18.00
CA GLY A 211 18.22 -7.88 -18.33
C GLY A 211 18.68 -8.81 -17.19
N LEU A 212 17.84 -9.08 -16.21
CA LEU A 212 18.12 -9.95 -15.08
C LEU A 212 17.39 -11.29 -15.24
N ASP A 213 17.99 -12.34 -14.66
CA ASP A 213 17.37 -13.66 -14.58
C ASP A 213 16.59 -13.79 -13.24
N PRO A 214 15.24 -13.88 -13.26
CA PRO A 214 14.45 -14.00 -12.05
C PRO A 214 14.78 -15.23 -11.18
N ASP A 215 15.30 -16.30 -11.78
CA ASP A 215 15.63 -17.52 -11.09
C ASP A 215 17.09 -17.54 -10.56
N ASN A 216 17.90 -16.56 -10.96
CA ASN A 216 19.32 -16.44 -10.57
C ASN A 216 19.70 -14.99 -10.23
N LEU A 217 18.97 -14.41 -9.27
CA LEU A 217 19.25 -13.04 -8.84
C LEU A 217 20.41 -12.97 -7.84
N PRO A 218 21.23 -11.91 -7.87
CA PRO A 218 22.26 -11.70 -6.87
C PRO A 218 21.66 -11.54 -5.47
N HIS A 219 22.35 -12.08 -4.46
CA HIS A 219 21.96 -11.87 -3.06
C HIS A 219 22.17 -10.40 -2.68
N ALA A 220 21.12 -9.75 -2.20
CA ALA A 220 21.22 -8.44 -1.57
C ALA A 220 21.62 -8.59 -0.10
N ASP A 221 22.56 -7.79 0.37
CA ASP A 221 22.85 -7.67 1.80
C ASP A 221 21.77 -6.81 2.47
N LYS A 222 21.36 -7.20 3.68
CA LYS A 222 20.42 -6.40 4.50
C LYS A 222 20.99 -5.03 4.86
N ASN A 223 22.30 -4.84 4.75
CA ASN A 223 22.98 -3.57 4.96
C ASN A 223 22.84 -2.60 3.79
N ASP A 224 22.33 -3.05 2.63
CA ASP A 224 22.12 -2.23 1.43
C ASP A 224 20.81 -1.44 1.45
N MET A 225 20.02 -1.53 2.52
CA MET A 225 18.80 -0.74 2.68
C MET A 225 19.12 0.75 2.75
N ASN A 226 18.79 1.49 1.70
CA ASN A 226 18.97 2.93 1.66
C ASN A 226 17.75 3.62 1.03
N PHE A 227 17.02 4.38 1.85
CA PHE A 227 15.85 5.18 1.47
C PHE A 227 16.14 6.67 1.45
N GLY A 228 17.40 7.09 1.61
CA GLY A 228 17.82 8.49 1.57
C GLY A 228 18.00 9.01 0.15
N SER A 229 18.00 10.33 0.01
CA SER A 229 18.26 11.03 -1.25
C SER A 229 19.64 10.70 -1.85
N SER A 230 20.63 10.36 -1.01
CA SER A 230 21.99 9.94 -1.41
C SER A 230 22.08 8.49 -1.88
N GLY A 231 21.15 7.61 -1.47
CA GLY A 231 21.12 6.19 -1.90
C GLY A 231 20.70 5.98 -3.35
N LEU A 232 20.20 7.01 -4.00
CA LEU A 232 19.84 7.01 -5.42
C LEU A 232 20.99 7.33 -6.37
N SER A 233 22.20 7.53 -5.86
CA SER A 233 23.36 8.01 -6.64
C SER A 233 24.23 6.94 -7.28
N GLY A 234 23.98 5.65 -7.07
CA GLY A 234 24.60 4.56 -7.81
C GLY A 234 23.93 4.33 -9.17
N ASP A 235 24.72 4.28 -10.24
CA ASP A 235 24.22 4.21 -11.63
C ASP A 235 23.30 3.00 -11.92
N ASN A 236 23.41 1.92 -11.16
CA ASN A 236 22.57 0.72 -11.28
C ASN A 236 21.31 0.74 -10.40
N SER A 237 21.29 1.43 -9.25
CA SER A 237 20.13 1.46 -8.35
C SER A 237 18.99 2.32 -8.91
N LYS A 238 19.30 3.37 -9.68
CA LYS A 238 18.29 4.22 -10.34
C LYS A 238 17.47 3.49 -11.39
N LYS A 239 18.06 2.49 -12.06
CA LYS A 239 17.36 1.68 -13.06
C LYS A 239 16.40 0.68 -12.43
N ALA A 240 16.76 0.06 -11.29
CA ALA A 240 15.95 -0.97 -10.66
C ALA A 240 14.55 -0.47 -10.29
N TRP A 241 14.41 0.70 -9.64
CA TRP A 241 13.09 1.25 -9.27
C TRP A 241 12.27 1.76 -10.45
N LYS A 242 12.91 2.15 -11.54
CA LYS A 242 12.24 2.66 -12.73
C LYS A 242 11.72 1.55 -13.62
N ASP A 243 12.45 0.44 -13.71
CA ASP A 243 12.25 -0.60 -14.71
C ASP A 243 11.78 -1.93 -14.12
N ILE A 244 11.93 -2.14 -12.79
CA ILE A 244 11.44 -3.33 -12.08
C ILE A 244 10.20 -2.96 -11.26
N TRP A 245 9.09 -3.58 -11.60
CA TRP A 245 7.77 -3.14 -11.14
C TRP A 245 7.20 -4.05 -10.06
N GLY A 246 6.77 -3.43 -8.93
CA GLY A 246 6.10 -4.12 -7.84
C GLY A 246 4.66 -4.47 -8.18
N SER A 247 4.21 -5.68 -7.86
CA SER A 247 2.81 -6.08 -8.04
C SER A 247 2.42 -7.17 -7.05
N GLY A 248 1.16 -7.16 -6.62
CA GLY A 248 0.61 -8.20 -5.76
C GLY A 248 0.10 -9.41 -6.53
N GLN A 249 -0.04 -10.54 -5.83
CA GLN A 249 -0.47 -11.81 -6.43
C GLN A 249 -1.94 -11.82 -6.89
N GLY A 250 -2.77 -10.85 -6.49
CA GLY A 250 -4.12 -10.66 -6.99
C GLY A 250 -4.21 -10.19 -8.46
N ILE A 251 -3.08 -10.02 -9.12
CA ILE A 251 -2.95 -9.48 -10.47
C ILE A 251 -3.76 -10.26 -11.53
N GLY A 252 -3.90 -11.58 -11.36
CA GLY A 252 -4.56 -12.45 -12.34
C GLY A 252 -6.04 -12.15 -12.57
N SER A 253 -6.70 -11.38 -11.72
CA SER A 253 -8.10 -10.94 -11.92
C SER A 253 -8.21 -9.61 -12.67
N ILE A 254 -7.10 -8.92 -12.90
CA ILE A 254 -7.06 -7.62 -13.59
C ILE A 254 -6.94 -7.86 -15.09
N LYS A 255 -8.03 -7.71 -15.84
CA LYS A 255 -8.08 -8.09 -17.27
C LYS A 255 -8.08 -6.91 -18.22
N GLU A 256 -8.20 -5.69 -17.72
CA GLU A 256 -8.29 -4.48 -18.52
C GLU A 256 -7.87 -3.24 -17.77
N ILE A 257 -7.51 -2.18 -18.51
CA ILE A 257 -7.22 -0.84 -17.97
C ILE A 257 -8.53 -0.05 -18.02
N THR A 258 -9.11 0.20 -16.83
CA THR A 258 -10.39 0.90 -16.69
C THR A 258 -10.19 2.28 -16.04
N SER A 259 -11.27 3.08 -15.90
CA SER A 259 -11.24 4.26 -15.04
C SER A 259 -11.25 3.86 -13.56
N VAL A 260 -10.82 4.77 -12.67
CA VAL A 260 -10.95 4.58 -11.22
C VAL A 260 -12.40 4.37 -10.84
N LYS A 261 -13.31 5.16 -11.45
CA LYS A 261 -14.75 5.03 -11.22
C LYS A 261 -15.27 3.63 -11.56
N ASP A 262 -15.00 3.15 -12.79
CA ASP A 262 -15.45 1.82 -13.22
C ASP A 262 -14.84 0.71 -12.35
N THR A 263 -13.58 0.88 -11.92
CA THR A 263 -12.91 -0.03 -11.00
C THR A 263 -13.66 -0.12 -9.66
N VAL A 264 -14.04 1.01 -9.09
CA VAL A 264 -14.77 1.06 -7.80
C VAL A 264 -16.16 0.48 -7.95
N ASP A 265 -16.90 0.89 -8.99
CA ASP A 265 -18.25 0.38 -9.27
C ASP A 265 -18.24 -1.16 -9.42
N LYS A 266 -17.22 -1.69 -10.10
CA LYS A 266 -17.02 -3.14 -10.24
C LYS A 266 -16.74 -3.81 -8.89
N LEU A 267 -15.82 -3.26 -8.07
CA LEU A 267 -15.52 -3.79 -6.73
C LEU A 267 -16.78 -3.82 -5.86
N VAL A 268 -17.60 -2.78 -5.88
CA VAL A 268 -18.87 -2.71 -5.15
C VAL A 268 -19.86 -3.77 -5.64
N SER A 269 -20.05 -3.89 -6.95
CA SER A 269 -20.95 -4.87 -7.55
C SER A 269 -20.54 -6.31 -7.23
N GLU A 270 -19.24 -6.63 -7.33
CA GLU A 270 -18.68 -7.94 -7.00
C GLU A 270 -18.83 -8.26 -5.50
N TYR A 271 -18.63 -7.26 -4.63
CA TYR A 271 -18.84 -7.38 -3.18
C TYR A 271 -20.29 -7.75 -2.87
N VAL A 272 -21.25 -6.99 -3.42
CA VAL A 272 -22.69 -7.22 -3.19
C VAL A 272 -23.10 -8.60 -3.71
N THR A 273 -22.65 -8.97 -4.92
CA THR A 273 -22.95 -10.28 -5.52
C THR A 273 -22.38 -11.42 -4.68
N SER A 274 -21.15 -11.27 -4.18
CA SER A 274 -20.53 -12.29 -3.33
C SER A 274 -21.25 -12.43 -1.99
N LYS A 275 -21.68 -11.33 -1.38
CA LYS A 275 -22.47 -11.34 -0.15
C LYS A 275 -23.80 -12.05 -0.36
N GLN A 276 -24.55 -11.70 -1.41
CA GLN A 276 -25.82 -12.36 -1.75
C GLN A 276 -25.67 -13.87 -2.02
N ARG A 277 -24.51 -14.30 -2.57
CA ARG A 277 -24.22 -15.72 -2.74
C ARG A 277 -24.07 -16.44 -1.39
N LEU A 278 -23.42 -15.83 -0.41
CA LEU A 278 -23.26 -16.39 0.92
C LEU A 278 -24.61 -16.46 1.67
N ASP A 279 -25.44 -15.42 1.55
CA ASP A 279 -26.78 -15.38 2.18
C ASP A 279 -27.70 -16.51 1.69
N LYS A 280 -27.45 -17.05 0.48
CA LYS A 280 -28.21 -18.20 -0.07
C LYS A 280 -27.72 -19.57 0.42
N ILE A 281 -26.56 -19.63 1.06
CA ILE A 281 -25.96 -20.88 1.57
C ILE A 281 -26.36 -21.10 3.04
N SER A 282 -26.73 -20.03 3.73
CA SER A 282 -27.26 -20.05 5.09
C SER A 282 -28.75 -20.33 5.10
#